data_2e752d7275549cb8efc94e4b4ae12e6a
#
_entry.id   2e752d7275549cb8efc94e4b4ae12e6a
#
_cell.length_a   1.000
_cell.length_b   1.000
_cell.length_c   1.000
_cell.angle_alpha   90.00
_cell.angle_beta   90.00
_cell.angle_gamma   90.00
#
_symmetry.space_group_name_H-M   'P 1'
#
loop_
_entity.id
_entity.type
_entity.pdbx_description
1 polymer ?
#
loop_
_entity_poly.entity_id
_entity_poly.type
_entity_poly.pdbx_seq_one_letter_code
_entity_poly.pdbx_strand_id
1 'polypeptide(L)'
;FVGSRGLGDVYKRQHLDIMDGHFVPNLSFGPQTVSDLRKSSSLFFDVHLMLQQPDRYIDPFIEAGADLISIHLEPEYDHSRALAKISAAGIQNGIVINPDTPAHSLLPYLEQVDLILFMTVNPGFGGQKFIYEVLSKAKEIDEIRKKENLNFLIEVDGGVNPEHVKSCLNAGVDILVAGTAYYKLDKLGRKHFADLFENAYLKDFL
;
A
#
# COMPACT_ATOMS: atom_id res chain seq x y z
N PHE A 1 8.03 -4.64 -5.56
CA PHE A 1 8.90 -4.54 -4.37
C PHE A 1 8.22 -3.69 -3.31
N VAL A 2 8.12 -4.20 -2.13
CA VAL A 2 7.62 -3.48 -0.96
C VAL A 2 8.67 -3.57 0.15
N GLY A 3 9.18 -2.43 0.59
CA GLY A 3 10.01 -2.32 1.78
C GLY A 3 9.13 -1.99 2.99
N SER A 4 9.22 -2.75 4.08
CA SER A 4 8.42 -2.53 5.28
C SER A 4 9.28 -2.37 6.53
N ARG A 5 8.78 -1.63 7.52
CA ARG A 5 9.34 -1.55 8.86
C ARG A 5 9.19 -2.90 9.57
N GLY A 6 10.27 -3.49 10.01
CA GLY A 6 10.26 -4.63 10.91
C GLY A 6 11.17 -5.77 10.47
N LEU A 7 12.07 -6.10 11.37
CA LEU A 7 12.87 -7.33 11.49
C LEU A 7 13.14 -8.12 10.20
N GLY A 8 14.12 -7.66 9.43
CA GLY A 8 14.96 -8.57 8.64
C GLY A 8 14.41 -9.07 7.31
N ASP A 9 13.33 -8.52 6.76
CA ASP A 9 12.71 -9.08 5.55
C ASP A 9 12.18 -8.04 4.56
N VAL A 10 13.06 -7.20 4.02
CA VAL A 10 12.75 -6.17 3.00
C VAL A 10 12.10 -6.73 1.71
N TYR A 11 12.10 -8.05 1.50
CA TYR A 11 11.65 -8.71 0.26
C TYR A 11 10.45 -9.65 0.45
N LYS A 12 9.72 -9.58 1.55
CA LYS A 12 8.67 -10.57 1.84
C LYS A 12 7.27 -10.18 1.36
N ARG A 13 7.08 -9.01 0.78
CA ARG A 13 5.75 -8.53 0.35
C ARG A 13 5.74 -8.25 -1.15
N GLN A 14 4.70 -8.70 -1.83
CA GLN A 14 4.43 -8.40 -3.24
C GLN A 14 3.16 -7.58 -3.34
N HIS A 15 3.29 -6.31 -3.74
CA HIS A 15 2.17 -5.44 -4.05
C HIS A 15 1.60 -5.79 -5.42
N LEU A 16 0.27 -5.91 -5.51
CA LEU A 16 -0.46 -6.37 -6.70
C LEU A 16 -1.55 -5.36 -7.06
N ASP A 17 -1.29 -4.53 -8.06
CA ASP A 17 -2.19 -3.49 -8.56
C ASP A 17 -3.28 -4.07 -9.45
N ILE A 18 -4.54 -4.06 -8.97
CA ILE A 18 -5.70 -4.55 -9.69
C ILE A 18 -6.50 -3.36 -10.22
N MET A 19 -6.65 -3.29 -11.53
CA MET A 19 -7.26 -2.16 -12.26
C MET A 19 -8.37 -2.65 -13.18
N ASP A 20 -9.52 -1.94 -13.22
CA ASP A 20 -10.72 -2.33 -13.96
C ASP A 20 -11.04 -1.49 -15.21
N GLY A 21 -10.26 -0.46 -15.50
CA GLY A 21 -10.51 0.46 -16.61
C GLY A 21 -11.70 1.42 -16.39
N HIS A 22 -12.28 1.43 -15.18
CA HIS A 22 -13.38 2.31 -14.80
C HIS A 22 -12.96 3.30 -13.72
N PHE A 23 -12.48 2.80 -12.58
CA PHE A 23 -11.95 3.66 -11.52
C PHE A 23 -10.63 4.32 -11.96
N VAL A 24 -9.79 3.59 -12.67
CA VAL A 24 -8.56 4.09 -13.28
C VAL A 24 -8.54 3.78 -14.79
N PRO A 25 -7.90 4.61 -15.64
CA PRO A 25 -7.93 4.46 -17.09
C PRO A 25 -6.92 3.39 -17.58
N ASN A 26 -6.83 2.26 -16.91
CA ASN A 26 -5.97 1.14 -17.24
C ASN A 26 -6.58 -0.18 -16.78
N LEU A 27 -6.15 -1.27 -17.39
CA LEU A 27 -6.52 -2.64 -17.03
C LEU A 27 -5.26 -3.41 -16.61
N SER A 28 -5.34 -4.20 -15.56
CA SER A 28 -4.25 -5.09 -15.17
C SER A 28 -4.67 -6.56 -15.25
N PHE A 29 -4.85 -7.23 -14.14
CA PHE A 29 -5.19 -8.65 -14.08
C PHE A 29 -6.22 -8.91 -12.96
N GLY A 30 -6.79 -10.12 -12.96
CA GLY A 30 -7.86 -10.49 -12.03
C GLY A 30 -7.44 -11.57 -11.03
N PRO A 31 -8.41 -12.10 -10.24
CA PRO A 31 -8.17 -13.09 -9.19
C PRO A 31 -7.49 -14.37 -9.68
N GLN A 32 -7.77 -14.82 -10.91
CA GLN A 32 -7.13 -16.02 -11.47
C GLN A 32 -5.61 -15.89 -11.55
N THR A 33 -5.09 -14.72 -11.97
CA THR A 33 -3.64 -14.47 -12.02
C THR A 33 -3.03 -14.49 -10.62
N VAL A 34 -3.70 -13.91 -9.63
CA VAL A 34 -3.26 -13.92 -8.22
C VAL A 34 -3.20 -15.36 -7.69
N SER A 35 -4.24 -16.16 -7.95
CA SER A 35 -4.30 -17.58 -7.58
C SER A 35 -3.16 -18.40 -8.23
N ASP A 36 -2.84 -18.12 -9.49
CA ASP A 36 -1.74 -18.82 -10.17
C ASP A 36 -0.37 -18.41 -9.61
N LEU A 37 -0.17 -17.14 -9.30
CA LEU A 37 1.02 -16.64 -8.61
C LEU A 37 1.17 -17.26 -7.22
N ARG A 38 0.08 -17.41 -6.46
CA ARG A 38 0.07 -18.01 -5.13
C ARG A 38 0.64 -19.42 -5.10
N LYS A 39 0.40 -20.21 -6.15
CA LYS A 39 0.93 -21.59 -6.27
C LYS A 39 2.46 -21.67 -6.29
N SER A 40 3.12 -20.60 -6.72
CA SER A 40 4.58 -20.52 -6.89
C SER A 40 5.29 -19.57 -5.93
N SER A 41 4.56 -18.91 -5.02
CA SER A 41 5.12 -17.88 -4.14
C SER A 41 4.56 -17.99 -2.72
N SER A 42 5.44 -17.91 -1.73
CA SER A 42 5.09 -17.76 -0.30
C SER A 42 5.17 -16.32 0.19
N LEU A 43 5.41 -15.37 -0.69
CA LEU A 43 5.45 -13.96 -0.33
C LEU A 43 4.08 -13.50 0.19
N PHE A 44 4.09 -12.50 1.07
CA PHE A 44 2.88 -11.80 1.48
C PHE A 44 2.29 -11.05 0.28
N PHE A 45 1.04 -11.36 -0.10
CA PHE A 45 0.34 -10.71 -1.20
C PHE A 45 -0.51 -9.56 -0.69
N ASP A 46 -0.07 -8.37 -1.01
CA ASP A 46 -0.70 -7.08 -0.74
C ASP A 46 -1.49 -6.67 -1.99
N VAL A 47 -2.79 -6.93 -1.97
CA VAL A 47 -3.67 -6.75 -3.14
C VAL A 47 -4.37 -5.40 -3.07
N HIS A 48 -3.98 -4.49 -3.96
CA HIS A 48 -4.51 -3.14 -4.06
C HIS A 48 -5.61 -3.06 -5.13
N LEU A 49 -6.85 -2.84 -4.69
CA LEU A 49 -8.02 -2.82 -5.58
C LEU A 49 -8.34 -1.39 -6.06
N MET A 50 -7.84 -1.02 -7.22
CA MET A 50 -8.21 0.19 -7.96
C MET A 50 -9.43 -0.09 -8.84
N LEU A 51 -10.58 -0.36 -8.21
CA LEU A 51 -11.82 -0.78 -8.84
C LEU A 51 -12.98 0.17 -8.51
N GLN A 52 -13.90 0.36 -9.46
CA GLN A 52 -15.11 1.14 -9.22
C GLN A 52 -16.08 0.48 -8.22
N GLN A 53 -16.07 -0.85 -8.14
CA GLN A 53 -16.94 -1.64 -7.24
C GLN A 53 -16.09 -2.74 -6.55
N PRO A 54 -15.15 -2.38 -5.65
CA PRO A 54 -14.22 -3.34 -5.05
C PRO A 54 -14.93 -4.38 -4.15
N ASP A 55 -16.06 -4.01 -3.52
CA ASP A 55 -16.86 -4.86 -2.64
C ASP A 55 -17.32 -6.18 -3.31
N ARG A 56 -17.48 -6.18 -4.63
CA ARG A 56 -17.83 -7.37 -5.43
C ARG A 56 -16.67 -8.35 -5.60
N TYR A 57 -15.45 -7.89 -5.45
CA TYR A 57 -14.24 -8.67 -5.74
C TYR A 57 -13.47 -9.10 -4.49
N ILE A 58 -13.91 -8.70 -3.29
CA ILE A 58 -13.26 -9.09 -2.03
C ILE A 58 -13.16 -10.61 -1.92
N ASP A 59 -14.28 -11.36 -2.00
CA ASP A 59 -14.26 -12.82 -1.91
C ASP A 59 -13.37 -13.48 -2.96
N PRO A 60 -13.47 -13.13 -4.27
CA PRO A 60 -12.58 -13.67 -5.28
C PRO A 60 -11.08 -13.49 -4.98
N PHE A 61 -10.66 -12.35 -4.39
CA PHE A 61 -9.26 -12.12 -4.06
C PHE A 61 -8.84 -12.80 -2.75
N ILE A 62 -9.74 -12.96 -1.78
CA ILE A 62 -9.52 -13.80 -0.59
C ILE A 62 -9.25 -15.25 -1.04
N GLU A 63 -10.13 -15.81 -1.88
CA GLU A 63 -10.00 -17.17 -2.43
C GLU A 63 -8.74 -17.33 -3.29
N ALA A 64 -8.30 -16.28 -3.98
CA ALA A 64 -7.06 -16.26 -4.74
C ALA A 64 -5.79 -16.27 -3.88
N GLY A 65 -5.92 -16.05 -2.56
CA GLY A 65 -4.81 -16.12 -1.61
C GLY A 65 -4.15 -14.77 -1.32
N ALA A 66 -4.92 -13.67 -1.32
CA ALA A 66 -4.48 -12.39 -0.78
C ALA A 66 -4.22 -12.52 0.73
N ASP A 67 -3.16 -11.88 1.23
CA ASP A 67 -2.86 -11.77 2.65
C ASP A 67 -3.33 -10.41 3.21
N LEU A 68 -3.45 -9.40 2.33
CA LEU A 68 -4.03 -8.10 2.59
C LEU A 68 -4.81 -7.64 1.36
N ILE A 69 -5.96 -7.00 1.58
CA ILE A 69 -6.72 -6.30 0.54
C ILE A 69 -6.90 -4.85 0.95
N SER A 70 -6.42 -3.93 0.11
CA SER A 70 -6.63 -2.49 0.27
C SER A 70 -7.64 -1.97 -0.77
N ILE A 71 -8.57 -1.12 -0.31
CA ILE A 71 -9.70 -0.60 -1.09
C ILE A 71 -9.73 0.92 -1.04
N HIS A 72 -10.01 1.55 -2.19
CA HIS A 72 -10.10 3.00 -2.29
C HIS A 72 -11.33 3.58 -1.59
N LEU A 73 -11.14 4.77 -0.99
CA LEU A 73 -12.20 5.54 -0.32
C LEU A 73 -13.09 6.29 -1.32
N GLU A 74 -12.60 6.61 -2.50
CA GLU A 74 -13.27 7.48 -3.46
C GLU A 74 -14.51 6.86 -4.14
N PRO A 75 -14.56 5.55 -4.49
CA PRO A 75 -15.75 4.95 -5.05
C PRO A 75 -16.89 4.85 -4.01
N GLU A 76 -18.11 5.00 -4.46
CA GLU A 76 -19.30 5.02 -3.59
C GLU A 76 -19.80 3.60 -3.29
N TYR A 77 -19.56 3.13 -2.07
CA TYR A 77 -20.04 1.86 -1.50
C TYR A 77 -19.92 1.88 0.03
N ASP A 78 -20.36 0.84 0.72
CA ASP A 78 -20.21 0.71 2.18
C ASP A 78 -18.78 0.24 2.55
N HIS A 79 -17.89 1.19 2.79
CA HIS A 79 -16.48 0.94 3.10
C HIS A 79 -16.32 0.17 4.41
N SER A 80 -17.05 0.52 5.48
CA SER A 80 -16.93 -0.17 6.77
C SER A 80 -17.36 -1.63 6.66
N ARG A 81 -18.42 -1.91 5.90
CA ARG A 81 -18.85 -3.29 5.63
C ARG A 81 -17.81 -4.06 4.81
N ALA A 82 -17.19 -3.42 3.82
CA ALA A 82 -16.15 -4.03 3.00
C ALA A 82 -14.89 -4.36 3.84
N LEU A 83 -14.42 -3.43 4.68
CA LEU A 83 -13.30 -3.63 5.60
C LEU A 83 -13.59 -4.75 6.59
N ALA A 84 -14.78 -4.74 7.23
CA ALA A 84 -15.19 -5.80 8.15
C ALA A 84 -15.26 -7.19 7.47
N LYS A 85 -15.67 -7.25 6.20
CA LYS A 85 -15.71 -8.49 5.42
C LYS A 85 -14.30 -9.06 5.20
N ILE A 86 -13.32 -8.21 4.88
CA ILE A 86 -11.92 -8.61 4.70
C ILE A 86 -11.37 -9.17 6.02
N SER A 87 -11.55 -8.43 7.13
CA SER A 87 -11.09 -8.86 8.47
C SER A 87 -11.75 -10.16 8.92
N ALA A 88 -13.05 -10.35 8.63
CA ALA A 88 -13.77 -11.59 8.98
C ALA A 88 -13.23 -12.83 8.27
N ALA A 89 -12.54 -12.67 7.14
CA ALA A 89 -11.84 -13.74 6.45
C ALA A 89 -10.46 -14.08 7.06
N GLY A 90 -10.03 -13.34 8.08
CA GLY A 90 -8.75 -13.57 8.78
C GLY A 90 -7.53 -13.03 8.05
N ILE A 91 -7.70 -12.13 7.07
CA ILE A 91 -6.62 -11.42 6.38
C ILE A 91 -6.62 -9.93 6.74
N GLN A 92 -5.51 -9.25 6.50
CA GLN A 92 -5.40 -7.82 6.77
C GLN A 92 -6.25 -7.00 5.80
N ASN A 93 -6.79 -5.89 6.29
CA ASN A 93 -7.52 -4.92 5.49
C ASN A 93 -6.77 -3.59 5.38
N GLY A 94 -7.02 -2.84 4.31
CA GLY A 94 -6.46 -1.52 4.12
C GLY A 94 -7.44 -0.57 3.46
N ILE A 95 -7.26 0.74 3.74
CA ILE A 95 -7.97 1.81 3.05
C ILE A 95 -6.98 2.71 2.30
N VAL A 96 -7.38 3.15 1.13
CA VAL A 96 -6.52 3.91 0.19
C VAL A 96 -7.14 5.26 -0.10
N ILE A 97 -6.32 6.30 -0.19
CA ILE A 97 -6.73 7.60 -0.72
C ILE A 97 -5.82 8.10 -1.85
N ASN A 98 -6.44 8.76 -2.80
CA ASN A 98 -5.78 9.45 -3.91
C ASN A 98 -5.09 10.75 -3.46
N PRO A 99 -4.17 11.32 -4.26
CA PRO A 99 -3.45 12.54 -3.91
C PRO A 99 -4.38 13.73 -3.62
N ASP A 100 -5.54 13.82 -4.25
CA ASP A 100 -6.48 14.93 -4.07
C ASP A 100 -7.46 14.70 -2.88
N THR A 101 -7.62 13.48 -2.40
CA THR A 101 -8.51 13.15 -1.28
C THR A 101 -7.91 13.66 0.05
N PRO A 102 -8.64 14.44 0.85
CA PRO A 102 -8.10 15.00 2.08
C PRO A 102 -7.92 13.94 3.18
N ALA A 103 -6.87 14.06 4.01
CA ALA A 103 -6.55 13.11 5.07
C ALA A 103 -7.68 12.91 6.10
N HIS A 104 -8.42 13.97 6.43
CA HIS A 104 -9.53 13.88 7.39
C HIS A 104 -10.65 12.92 6.97
N SER A 105 -10.75 12.58 5.67
CA SER A 105 -11.70 11.58 5.17
C SER A 105 -11.42 10.17 5.71
N LEU A 106 -10.20 9.91 6.20
CA LEU A 106 -9.80 8.64 6.80
C LEU A 106 -10.26 8.48 8.26
N LEU A 107 -10.57 9.58 8.96
CA LEU A 107 -10.84 9.57 10.40
C LEU A 107 -11.90 8.53 10.84
N PRO A 108 -13.00 8.30 10.10
CA PRO A 108 -14.01 7.29 10.48
C PRO A 108 -13.49 5.85 10.45
N TYR A 109 -12.34 5.60 9.80
CA TYR A 109 -11.85 4.25 9.51
C TYR A 109 -10.58 3.87 10.30
N LEU A 110 -9.95 4.81 11.02
CA LEU A 110 -8.64 4.59 11.66
C LEU A 110 -8.60 3.41 12.64
N GLU A 111 -9.71 3.12 13.33
CA GLU A 111 -9.84 1.98 14.24
C GLU A 111 -10.23 0.67 13.54
N GLN A 112 -10.55 0.72 12.24
CA GLN A 112 -11.09 -0.41 11.48
C GLN A 112 -10.05 -1.04 10.56
N VAL A 113 -8.86 -0.44 10.41
CA VAL A 113 -7.89 -0.82 9.38
C VAL A 113 -6.56 -1.28 9.97
N ASP A 114 -5.93 -2.22 9.25
CA ASP A 114 -4.56 -2.66 9.51
C ASP A 114 -3.53 -1.84 8.71
N LEU A 115 -3.99 -1.18 7.61
CA LEU A 115 -3.13 -0.43 6.72
C LEU A 115 -3.86 0.79 6.12
N ILE A 116 -3.12 1.90 6.00
CA ILE A 116 -3.55 3.08 5.23
C ILE A 116 -2.54 3.32 4.11
N LEU A 117 -3.01 3.25 2.87
CA LEU A 117 -2.19 3.51 1.69
C LEU A 117 -2.47 4.91 1.14
N PHE A 118 -1.42 5.69 0.99
CA PHE A 118 -1.46 6.99 0.32
C PHE A 118 -0.89 6.85 -1.09
N MET A 119 -1.71 7.15 -2.10
CA MET A 119 -1.22 7.25 -3.47
C MET A 119 -0.36 8.49 -3.62
N THR A 120 0.90 8.31 -3.99
CA THR A 120 1.86 9.41 -4.26
C THR A 120 2.00 9.73 -5.75
N VAL A 121 1.08 9.19 -6.55
CA VAL A 121 0.81 9.52 -7.96
C VAL A 121 -0.69 9.39 -8.20
N ASN A 122 -1.20 9.91 -9.32
CA ASN A 122 -2.55 9.55 -9.76
C ASN A 122 -2.55 8.09 -10.23
N PRO A 123 -3.39 7.20 -9.63
CA PRO A 123 -3.34 5.79 -9.95
C PRO A 123 -3.69 5.47 -11.41
N GLY A 124 -3.19 4.32 -11.90
CA GLY A 124 -3.46 3.82 -13.25
C GLY A 124 -2.23 3.57 -14.11
N PHE A 125 -1.14 4.33 -13.98
CA PHE A 125 0.07 4.13 -14.77
C PHE A 125 1.33 4.23 -13.92
N GLY A 126 2.30 3.37 -14.19
CA GLY A 126 3.62 3.42 -13.56
C GLY A 126 4.53 4.51 -14.12
N GLY A 127 5.61 4.84 -13.40
CA GLY A 127 6.66 5.73 -13.86
C GLY A 127 6.35 7.23 -13.76
N GLN A 128 5.30 7.61 -13.06
CA GLN A 128 4.94 8.99 -12.77
C GLN A 128 5.89 9.62 -11.73
N LYS A 129 5.88 10.94 -11.65
CA LYS A 129 6.64 11.70 -10.64
C LYS A 129 5.93 11.60 -9.28
N PHE A 130 6.73 11.43 -8.25
CA PHE A 130 6.28 11.42 -6.86
C PHE A 130 5.67 12.77 -6.46
N ILE A 131 4.50 12.76 -5.84
CA ILE A 131 3.78 13.94 -5.34
C ILE A 131 4.13 14.11 -3.85
N TYR A 132 5.06 15.00 -3.55
CA TYR A 132 5.57 15.24 -2.19
C TYR A 132 4.52 15.76 -1.20
N GLU A 133 3.52 16.49 -1.69
CA GLU A 133 2.45 17.09 -0.90
C GLU A 133 1.65 16.04 -0.13
N VAL A 134 1.57 14.81 -0.65
CA VAL A 134 0.91 13.67 -0.01
C VAL A 134 1.58 13.30 1.32
N LEU A 135 2.88 13.52 1.47
CA LEU A 135 3.59 13.20 2.71
C LEU A 135 3.10 14.03 3.91
N SER A 136 2.55 15.23 3.67
CA SER A 136 1.92 16.02 4.74
C SER A 136 0.70 15.31 5.32
N LYS A 137 -0.08 14.61 4.47
CA LYS A 137 -1.24 13.80 4.89
C LYS A 137 -0.83 12.56 5.67
N ALA A 138 0.21 11.87 5.19
CA ALA A 138 0.77 10.71 5.90
C ALA A 138 1.25 11.13 7.31
N LYS A 139 1.93 12.26 7.41
CA LYS A 139 2.40 12.81 8.69
C LYS A 139 1.24 13.16 9.63
N GLU A 140 0.19 13.82 9.12
CA GLU A 140 -1.02 14.14 9.91
C GLU A 140 -1.65 12.87 10.50
N ILE A 141 -1.80 11.82 9.70
CA ILE A 141 -2.36 10.54 10.14
C ILE A 141 -1.41 9.80 11.10
N ASP A 142 -0.09 9.89 10.91
CA ASP A 142 0.89 9.32 11.84
C ASP A 142 0.86 10.03 13.23
N GLU A 143 0.67 11.35 13.25
CA GLU A 143 0.50 12.10 14.49
C GLU A 143 -0.76 11.66 15.25
N ILE A 144 -1.88 11.44 14.55
CA ILE A 144 -3.12 10.89 15.14
C ILE A 144 -2.88 9.46 15.60
N ARG A 145 -2.27 8.59 14.79
CA ARG A 145 -1.93 7.20 15.15
C ARG A 145 -1.17 7.13 16.48
N LYS A 146 -0.15 7.97 16.64
CA LYS A 146 0.66 8.04 17.87
C LYS A 146 -0.12 8.56 19.04
N LYS A 147 -0.88 9.63 18.86
CA LYS A 147 -1.67 10.28 19.93
C LYS A 147 -2.76 9.38 20.47
N GLU A 148 -3.49 8.69 19.58
CA GLU A 148 -4.61 7.82 19.92
C GLU A 148 -4.17 6.35 20.16
N ASN A 149 -2.84 6.05 20.06
CA ASN A 149 -2.26 4.71 20.23
C ASN A 149 -2.91 3.66 19.29
N LEU A 150 -3.12 4.04 18.02
CA LEU A 150 -3.70 3.16 17.00
C LEU A 150 -2.62 2.27 16.37
N ASN A 151 -3.03 1.08 15.91
CA ASN A 151 -2.10 0.06 15.43
C ASN A 151 -2.34 -0.30 13.96
N PHE A 152 -2.15 0.64 13.06
CA PHE A 152 -2.14 0.41 11.62
C PHE A 152 -0.80 0.83 11.01
N LEU A 153 -0.47 0.28 9.85
CA LEU A 153 0.70 0.66 9.07
C LEU A 153 0.34 1.76 8.06
N ILE A 154 1.32 2.62 7.76
CA ILE A 154 1.20 3.65 6.72
C ILE A 154 2.07 3.23 5.53
N GLU A 155 1.45 3.12 4.38
CA GLU A 155 2.07 2.75 3.11
C GLU A 155 1.98 3.89 2.11
N VAL A 156 2.97 4.00 1.21
CA VAL A 156 2.92 4.91 0.05
C VAL A 156 3.22 4.14 -1.22
N ASP A 157 2.45 4.42 -2.27
CA ASP A 157 2.64 3.87 -3.61
C ASP A 157 2.62 4.95 -4.68
N GLY A 158 3.60 4.87 -5.57
CA GLY A 158 3.71 5.70 -6.75
C GLY A 158 4.96 6.57 -6.80
N GLY A 159 5.78 6.38 -7.84
CA GLY A 159 6.96 7.21 -8.11
C GLY A 159 8.10 7.09 -7.09
N VAL A 160 8.01 6.16 -6.14
CA VAL A 160 9.01 5.96 -5.07
C VAL A 160 10.35 5.55 -5.66
N ASN A 161 11.41 6.23 -5.23
CA ASN A 161 12.80 5.93 -5.57
C ASN A 161 13.71 6.17 -4.32
N PRO A 162 15.02 5.87 -4.39
CA PRO A 162 15.94 6.03 -3.25
C PRO A 162 15.96 7.44 -2.61
N GLU A 163 15.74 8.49 -3.40
CA GLU A 163 15.76 9.88 -2.92
C GLU A 163 14.58 10.21 -1.99
N HIS A 164 13.46 9.48 -2.13
CA HIS A 164 12.23 9.70 -1.35
C HIS A 164 12.24 9.02 0.01
N VAL A 165 13.11 8.00 0.22
CA VAL A 165 13.12 7.15 1.42
C VAL A 165 13.12 7.97 2.71
N LYS A 166 14.06 8.92 2.85
CA LYS A 166 14.17 9.73 4.06
C LYS A 166 12.92 10.59 4.32
N SER A 167 12.36 11.19 3.27
CA SER A 167 11.15 12.02 3.38
C SER A 167 9.93 11.20 3.79
N CYS A 168 9.79 9.99 3.25
CA CYS A 168 8.72 9.06 3.62
C CYS A 168 8.83 8.64 5.09
N LEU A 169 10.02 8.24 5.54
CA LEU A 169 10.24 7.86 6.95
C LEU A 169 9.95 9.02 7.91
N ASN A 170 10.38 10.24 7.58
CA ASN A 170 10.08 11.43 8.38
C ASN A 170 8.58 11.76 8.44
N ALA A 171 7.80 11.30 7.48
CA ALA A 171 6.35 11.42 7.45
C ALA A 171 5.62 10.27 8.18
N GLY A 172 6.34 9.35 8.81
CA GLY A 172 5.76 8.23 9.54
C GLY A 172 5.39 7.03 8.68
N VAL A 173 5.87 6.97 7.42
CA VAL A 173 5.60 5.86 6.51
C VAL A 173 6.36 4.61 6.95
N ASP A 174 5.63 3.47 6.99
CA ASP A 174 6.14 2.16 7.38
C ASP A 174 6.49 1.27 6.19
N ILE A 175 5.83 1.48 5.03
CA ILE A 175 5.95 0.64 3.84
C ILE A 175 6.10 1.51 2.60
N LEU A 176 7.07 1.16 1.74
CA LEU A 176 7.32 1.80 0.46
C LEU A 176 7.06 0.82 -0.69
N VAL A 177 6.15 1.17 -1.59
CA VAL A 177 5.96 0.42 -2.84
C VAL A 177 6.82 1.03 -3.93
N ALA A 178 7.74 0.24 -4.49
CA ALA A 178 8.65 0.67 -5.55
C ALA A 178 8.59 -0.31 -6.74
N GLY A 179 7.98 0.11 -7.83
CA GLY A 179 7.89 -0.66 -9.07
C GLY A 179 9.00 -0.28 -10.05
N THR A 180 8.71 0.64 -10.97
CA THR A 180 9.57 1.02 -12.10
C THR A 180 10.98 1.40 -11.68
N ALA A 181 11.15 2.17 -10.60
CA ALA A 181 12.46 2.60 -10.10
C ALA A 181 13.29 1.41 -9.63
N TYR A 182 12.67 0.45 -8.93
CA TYR A 182 13.35 -0.75 -8.43
C TYR A 182 13.76 -1.72 -9.56
N TYR A 183 12.85 -2.00 -10.50
CA TYR A 183 13.12 -2.97 -11.57
C TYR A 183 14.12 -2.48 -12.61
N LYS A 184 14.32 -1.17 -12.76
CA LYS A 184 15.38 -0.58 -13.62
C LYS A 184 16.77 -0.69 -13.01
N LEU A 185 16.91 -0.94 -11.72
CA LEU A 185 18.19 -1.12 -11.05
C LEU A 185 18.77 -2.52 -11.34
N ASP A 186 20.10 -2.59 -11.39
CA ASP A 186 20.80 -3.87 -11.33
C ASP A 186 20.70 -4.51 -9.94
N LYS A 187 21.26 -5.71 -9.76
CA LYS A 187 21.20 -6.44 -8.48
C LYS A 187 21.82 -5.66 -7.32
N LEU A 188 22.91 -4.93 -7.56
CA LEU A 188 23.60 -4.15 -6.54
C LEU A 188 22.79 -2.90 -6.17
N GLY A 189 22.24 -2.22 -7.15
CA GLY A 189 21.35 -1.07 -6.95
C GLY A 189 20.08 -1.42 -6.19
N ARG A 190 19.47 -2.58 -6.47
CA ARG A 190 18.30 -3.08 -5.71
C ARG A 190 18.64 -3.34 -4.25
N LYS A 191 19.78 -3.97 -3.99
CA LYS A 191 20.27 -4.20 -2.62
C LYS A 191 20.52 -2.87 -1.92
N HIS A 192 21.20 -1.93 -2.56
CA HIS A 192 21.45 -0.60 -2.00
C HIS A 192 20.15 0.14 -1.65
N PHE A 193 19.12 0.06 -2.50
CA PHE A 193 17.82 0.68 -2.23
C PHE A 193 17.16 0.07 -0.98
N ALA A 194 17.22 -1.25 -0.84
CA ALA A 194 16.72 -1.94 0.33
C ALA A 194 17.48 -1.53 1.61
N ASP A 195 18.83 -1.55 1.55
CA ASP A 195 19.71 -1.17 2.66
C ASP A 195 19.47 0.30 3.10
N LEU A 196 19.14 1.21 2.17
CA LEU A 196 18.82 2.60 2.52
C LEU A 196 17.58 2.68 3.41
N PHE A 197 16.55 1.90 3.13
CA PHE A 197 15.33 1.87 3.92
C PHE A 197 15.59 1.26 5.31
N GLU A 198 16.29 0.12 5.38
CA GLU A 198 16.64 -0.54 6.65
C GLU A 198 17.54 0.34 7.53
N ASN A 199 18.61 0.92 6.95
CA ASN A 199 19.57 1.73 7.71
C ASN A 199 19.00 3.07 8.17
N ALA A 200 18.09 3.68 7.42
CA ALA A 200 17.43 4.91 7.84
C ALA A 200 16.52 4.65 9.04
N TYR A 201 15.85 3.50 9.05
CA TYR A 201 15.00 3.07 10.16
C TYR A 201 15.80 2.80 11.45
N LEU A 202 16.92 2.06 11.35
CA LEU A 202 17.74 1.71 12.53
C LEU A 202 18.41 2.92 13.20
N LYS A 203 18.67 4.01 12.47
CA LYS A 203 19.29 5.22 13.02
C LYS A 203 18.37 6.07 13.88
N ASP A 204 17.06 6.00 13.66
CA ASP A 204 16.08 6.77 14.42
C ASP A 204 15.62 6.05 15.72
N PHE A 205 16.12 4.82 15.97
CA PHE A 205 15.79 4.00 17.14
C PHE A 205 17.00 3.59 17.99
N LEU A 206 18.22 4.06 17.67
CA LEU A 206 19.44 3.95 18.46
C LEU A 206 19.91 5.32 18.95
#